data_93377050e6ed06f255d246a62b0fd7fc
#
_entry.id   93377050e6ed06f255d246a62b0fd7fc
#
_cell.length_a   1.000
_cell.length_b   1.000
_cell.length_c   1.000
_cell.angle_alpha   90.00
_cell.angle_beta   90.00
_cell.angle_gamma   90.00
#
_symmetry.space_group_name_H-M   'P 1'
#
loop_
_entity.id
_entity.type
_entity.pdbx_description
1 polymer ?
#
loop_
_entity_poly.entity_id
_entity_poly.type
_entity_poly.pdbx_seq_one_letter_code
_entity_poly.pdbx_strand_id
1 'polypeptide(L)' 'EGWKNYNTWNIALWVQNDYALYLSACIFMKAYKGAKPYRDWVRIAGLQNKSTKDGCKWIDNSLAYSELNDMMRGLVL' A
#
# COMPACT_ATOMS: atom_id res chain seq x y z
N GLU A 1 -1.90 14.76 3.45
CA GLU A 1 -1.38 15.86 2.65
C GLU A 1 -0.94 15.37 1.29
N GLY A 2 -1.47 15.95 0.25
CA GLY A 2 -1.11 15.55 -1.09
C GLY A 2 -1.76 14.27 -1.57
N TRP A 3 -2.52 13.60 -0.73
CA TRP A 3 -3.25 12.39 -1.12
C TRP A 3 -4.67 12.74 -1.46
N LYS A 4 -5.25 11.97 -2.37
CA LYS A 4 -6.58 12.27 -2.90
C LYS A 4 -7.66 12.29 -1.80
N ASN A 5 -7.57 11.38 -0.84
CA ASN A 5 -8.57 11.32 0.22
C ASN A 5 -7.98 10.70 1.47
N TYR A 6 -8.78 10.71 2.55
CA TYR A 6 -8.34 10.18 3.84
C TYR A 6 -7.95 8.71 3.77
N ASN A 7 -8.76 7.88 3.09
CA ASN A 7 -8.48 6.45 3.04
C ASN A 7 -7.13 6.18 2.38
N THR A 8 -6.86 6.85 1.26
CA THR A 8 -5.58 6.70 0.56
C THR A 8 -4.42 7.14 1.45
N TRP A 9 -4.57 8.28 2.12
CA TRP A 9 -3.56 8.77 3.05
C TRP A 9 -3.30 7.77 4.18
N ASN A 10 -4.37 7.21 4.74
CA ASN A 10 -4.24 6.28 5.87
C ASN A 10 -3.49 5.01 5.47
N ILE A 11 -3.80 4.48 4.30
CA ILE A 11 -3.09 3.32 3.77
C ILE A 11 -1.59 3.65 3.61
N ALA A 12 -1.29 4.78 2.99
CA ALA A 12 0.09 5.19 2.77
C ALA A 12 0.83 5.36 4.10
N LEU A 13 0.16 5.95 5.08
CA LEU A 13 0.72 6.14 6.41
C LEU A 13 1.13 4.80 7.04
N TRP A 14 0.22 3.82 6.99
CA TRP A 14 0.50 2.51 7.58
C TRP A 14 1.64 1.79 6.86
N VAL A 15 1.65 1.82 5.53
CA VAL A 15 2.73 1.16 4.78
C VAL A 15 4.08 1.78 5.11
N GLN A 16 4.13 3.10 5.25
CA GLN A 16 5.41 3.79 5.43
C GLN A 16 5.88 3.83 6.88
N ASN A 17 4.98 3.71 7.85
CA ASN A 17 5.34 3.88 9.26
C ASN A 17 5.27 2.61 10.09
N ASP A 18 4.60 1.57 9.65
CA ASP A 18 4.65 0.28 10.33
C ASP A 18 5.81 -0.50 9.75
N TYR A 19 6.80 -0.80 10.60
CA TYR A 19 8.04 -1.40 10.10
C TYR A 19 7.83 -2.71 9.36
N ALA A 20 6.98 -3.58 9.87
CA ALA A 20 6.75 -4.88 9.22
C ALA A 20 6.11 -4.72 7.85
N LEU A 21 5.13 -3.80 7.73
CA LEU A 21 4.50 -3.54 6.44
C LEU A 21 5.47 -2.88 5.48
N TYR A 22 6.24 -1.91 5.97
CA TYR A 22 7.23 -1.24 5.14
C TYR A 22 8.25 -2.22 4.58
N LEU A 23 8.80 -3.07 5.44
CA LEU A 23 9.80 -4.06 5.03
C LEU A 23 9.21 -5.04 4.01
N SER A 24 8.01 -5.53 4.27
CA SER A 24 7.32 -6.44 3.35
C SER A 24 7.14 -5.80 1.96
N ALA A 25 6.69 -4.55 1.93
CA ALA A 25 6.47 -3.85 0.67
C ALA A 25 7.79 -3.60 -0.07
N CYS A 26 8.84 -3.21 0.65
CA CYS A 26 10.15 -2.99 0.04
C CYS A 26 10.71 -4.28 -0.57
N ILE A 27 10.61 -5.39 0.15
CA ILE A 27 11.10 -6.68 -0.33
C ILE A 27 10.32 -7.09 -1.57
N PHE A 28 8.99 -6.93 -1.53
CA PHE A 28 8.14 -7.23 -2.67
C PHE A 28 8.57 -6.44 -3.91
N MET A 29 8.82 -5.15 -3.73
CA MET A 29 9.16 -4.27 -4.87
C MET A 29 10.52 -4.57 -5.48
N LYS A 30 11.42 -5.20 -4.76
CA LYS A 30 12.74 -5.51 -5.30
C LYS A 30 12.68 -6.40 -6.53
N ALA A 31 11.71 -7.31 -6.58
CA ALA A 31 11.59 -8.25 -7.70
C ALA A 31 10.35 -8.01 -8.55
N TYR A 32 9.51 -7.08 -8.16
CA TYR A 32 8.24 -6.87 -8.84
C TYR A 32 8.41 -6.10 -10.14
N LYS A 33 7.76 -6.58 -11.21
CA LYS A 33 7.83 -5.93 -12.52
C LYS A 33 6.47 -5.69 -13.15
N GLY A 34 5.41 -5.90 -12.40
CA GLY A 34 4.06 -5.74 -12.93
C GLY A 34 3.58 -4.29 -12.93
N ALA A 35 2.34 -4.11 -13.34
CA ALA A 35 1.73 -2.78 -13.50
C ALA A 35 0.92 -2.32 -12.29
N LYS A 36 0.61 -3.21 -11.36
CA LYS A 36 -0.28 -2.92 -10.23
C LYS A 36 0.38 -3.29 -8.91
N PRO A 37 1.48 -2.61 -8.55
CA PRO A 37 2.26 -3.04 -7.39
C PRO A 37 1.50 -3.02 -6.09
N TYR A 38 0.63 -2.02 -5.85
CA TYR A 38 -0.06 -1.96 -4.58
C TYR A 38 -1.04 -3.13 -4.39
N ARG A 39 -1.91 -3.36 -5.37
CA ARG A 39 -2.90 -4.43 -5.26
C ARG A 39 -2.25 -5.80 -5.20
N ASP A 40 -1.22 -6.00 -6.00
CA ASP A 40 -0.52 -7.28 -6.00
C ASP A 40 0.20 -7.54 -4.68
N TRP A 41 0.81 -6.50 -4.10
CA TRP A 41 1.42 -6.63 -2.78
C TRP A 41 0.38 -6.95 -1.70
N VAL A 42 -0.77 -6.25 -1.72
CA VAL A 42 -1.83 -6.50 -0.75
C VAL A 42 -2.26 -7.96 -0.78
N ARG A 43 -2.43 -8.52 -1.98
CA ARG A 43 -2.81 -9.92 -2.12
C ARG A 43 -1.75 -10.85 -1.56
N ILE A 44 -0.50 -10.63 -1.92
CA ILE A 44 0.63 -11.46 -1.45
C ILE A 44 0.78 -11.37 0.05
N ALA A 45 0.60 -10.18 0.61
CA ALA A 45 0.74 -9.94 2.05
C ALA A 45 -0.45 -10.46 2.86
N GLY A 46 -1.51 -10.92 2.20
CA GLY A 46 -2.67 -11.44 2.89
C GLY A 46 -3.57 -10.37 3.50
N LEU A 47 -3.53 -9.15 2.98
CA LEU A 47 -4.30 -8.03 3.53
C LEU A 47 -5.61 -7.78 2.79
N GLN A 48 -5.91 -8.59 1.78
CA GLN A 48 -6.97 -8.34 0.82
C GLN A 48 -8.35 -8.11 1.44
N ASN A 49 -8.67 -8.83 2.52
CA ASN A 49 -9.96 -8.70 3.18
C ASN A 49 -9.83 -8.07 4.57
N LYS A 50 -8.80 -7.28 4.76
CA LYS A 50 -8.49 -6.70 6.07
C LYS A 50 -8.50 -5.17 6.00
N SER A 51 -8.43 -4.55 7.17
CA SER A 51 -8.38 -3.10 7.30
C SER A 51 -7.18 -2.70 8.16
N THR A 52 -6.78 -1.44 8.04
CA THR A 52 -5.78 -0.88 8.97
C THR A 52 -6.41 -0.79 10.36
N LYS A 53 -5.60 -0.52 11.36
CA LYS A 53 -6.11 -0.32 12.73
C LYS A 53 -7.02 0.91 12.82
N ASP A 54 -6.94 1.81 11.86
CA ASP A 54 -7.84 2.97 11.80
C ASP A 54 -9.12 2.67 11.02
N GLY A 55 -9.30 1.43 10.56
CA GLY A 55 -10.53 0.99 9.93
C GLY A 55 -10.59 1.19 8.42
N CYS A 56 -9.50 1.57 7.78
CA CYS A 56 -9.49 1.73 6.32
C CYS A 56 -9.17 0.40 5.65
N LYS A 57 -10.01 -0.01 4.72
CA LYS A 57 -9.81 -1.27 4.02
C LYS A 57 -8.60 -1.19 3.11
N TRP A 58 -7.82 -2.27 3.09
CA TRP A 58 -6.64 -2.35 2.22
C TRP A 58 -7.03 -2.38 0.74
N ILE A 59 -8.21 -2.89 0.41
CA ILE A 59 -8.78 -2.84 -0.94
C ILE A 59 -10.14 -2.17 -0.82
N ASP A 60 -10.34 -1.06 -1.54
CA ASP A 60 -11.58 -0.32 -1.46
C ASP A 60 -11.72 0.58 -2.68
N ASN A 61 -12.97 0.82 -3.11
CA ASN A 61 -13.22 1.65 -4.28
C ASN A 61 -12.81 3.10 -4.10
N SER A 62 -12.71 3.57 -2.86
CA SER A 62 -12.32 4.95 -2.58
C SER A 62 -10.84 5.20 -2.74
N LEU A 63 -10.01 4.16 -2.82
CA LEU A 63 -8.56 4.33 -2.86
C LEU A 63 -8.10 4.86 -4.20
N ALA A 64 -7.17 5.81 -4.16
CA ALA A 64 -6.51 6.31 -5.36
C ALA A 64 -5.33 5.39 -5.69
N TYR A 65 -5.62 4.31 -6.40
CA TYR A 65 -4.63 3.26 -6.66
C TYR A 65 -3.40 3.78 -7.41
N SER A 66 -3.58 4.75 -8.30
CA SER A 66 -2.40 5.30 -9.00
C SER A 66 -1.43 5.95 -8.02
N GLU A 67 -1.94 6.64 -7.01
CA GLU A 67 -1.08 7.25 -6.00
C GLU A 67 -0.38 6.18 -5.15
N LEU A 68 -1.11 5.13 -4.79
CA LEU A 68 -0.53 4.05 -4.01
C LEU A 68 0.50 3.27 -4.82
N ASN A 69 0.27 3.08 -6.10
CA ASN A 69 1.25 2.45 -6.97
C ASN A 69 2.52 3.29 -7.06
N ASP A 70 2.38 4.61 -7.16
CA ASP A 70 3.55 5.50 -7.19
C ASP A 70 4.30 5.45 -5.87
N MET A 71 3.59 5.41 -4.75
CA MET A 71 4.22 5.24 -3.45
C MET A 71 5.05 3.95 -3.41
N MET A 72 4.47 2.83 -3.86
CA MET A 72 5.16 1.55 -3.86
C MET A 72 6.44 1.62 -4.68
N ARG A 73 6.39 2.27 -5.84
CA ARG A 73 7.57 2.39 -6.70
C ARG A 73 8.68 3.24 -6.08
N GLY A 74 8.32 4.10 -5.15
CA GLY A 74 9.29 4.93 -4.44
C GLY A 74 9.93 4.27 -3.22
N LEU A 75 9.46 3.09 -2.83
CA LEU A 75 10.00 2.41 -1.65
C LEU A 75 11.37 1.82 -1.95
N VAL A 76 12.30 2.06 -1.04
CA VAL A 76 13.64 1.48 -1.13
C VAL A 76 14.01 0.94 0.25
N LEU A 77 14.71 -0.17 0.24
CA LEU A 77 15.16 -0.81 1.47
C LEU A 77 16.56 -0.33 1.82
#